data_ba13f85b7ea04fcdcdf463ecc34b3690
#
_entry.id   ba13f85b7ea04fcdcdf463ecc34b3690
#
_cell.length_a   1.000
_cell.length_b   1.000
_cell.length_c   1.000
_cell.angle_alpha   90.00
_cell.angle_beta   90.00
_cell.angle_gamma   90.00
#
_symmetry.space_group_name_H-M   'P 1'
#
loop_
_entity.id
_entity.type
_entity.pdbx_description
1 polymer ?
#
loop_
_entity_poly.entity_id
_entity_poly.type
_entity_poly.pdbx_seq_one_letter_code
_entity_poly.pdbx_strand_id
1 'polypeptide(L)'
;MKRALAYIETIKELKPIQDADKIECATILGWELVVKKDEFKVGDLAVYCEIDSVLPEVPVFEFLRPKKFRIKTIKIRKQISQGIAFPLSIVKEVNPSFDIDKARIGDDLTEILGISKYELDNDIEEELQEKRSWIESYYGWLKWKIFRIKPVKTGSFPSYVPKTDETRVQKMEGLLFDKEGTACYIAEKCEGSSCTYIYRKLNGNWLSGLFGNKYCFLACSRNQIIYNSNKSSNKTHPICQIMTKYDLERKLIKLNKNIAIQGEIFGPKIQGNVYGLPEYQMRVFSIYDIDEKKYVDYESLWAITSELELNMVPVIQTNVPLINDIKYYVGLSNDKSKINSNILREGIVIRAMDSSFSFKSINPEYLLSQESKISKQQQQEEKPATFPRETVVNMSDEIRKGITLRRGLPTGGKRST
;
A
#
# COMPACT_ATOMS: atom_id res chain seq x y z
N MET A 1 4.95 -12.89 9.19
CA MET A 1 4.19 -12.38 10.35
C MET A 1 3.29 -11.26 9.87
N LYS A 2 2.04 -11.15 10.36
CA LYS A 2 1.22 -9.96 10.15
C LYS A 2 1.87 -8.80 10.90
N ARG A 3 1.82 -7.59 10.34
CA ARG A 3 2.33 -6.38 10.99
C ARG A 3 1.45 -6.03 12.20
N ALA A 4 2.04 -5.85 13.36
CA ALA A 4 1.36 -5.31 14.53
C ALA A 4 0.96 -3.84 14.25
N LEU A 5 -0.32 -3.53 14.50
CA LEU A 5 -0.91 -2.20 14.31
C LEU A 5 -1.17 -1.49 15.63
N ALA A 6 -1.30 -2.24 16.72
CA ALA A 6 -1.37 -1.73 18.08
C ALA A 6 -0.52 -2.60 19.00
N TYR A 7 0.22 -1.97 19.88
CA TYR A 7 1.12 -2.67 20.81
C TYR A 7 1.42 -1.82 22.06
N ILE A 8 1.92 -2.48 23.09
CA ILE A 8 2.32 -1.82 24.33
C ILE A 8 3.70 -1.24 24.16
N GLU A 9 3.86 0.04 24.46
CA GLU A 9 5.13 0.75 24.41
C GLU A 9 5.26 1.78 25.51
N THR A 10 6.49 2.23 25.72
CA THR A 10 6.82 3.22 26.75
C THR A 10 6.80 4.64 26.19
N ILE A 11 6.24 5.59 26.94
CA ILE A 11 6.40 7.02 26.70
C ILE A 11 7.85 7.41 26.95
N LYS A 12 8.61 7.73 25.89
CA LYS A 12 10.04 8.09 25.98
C LYS A 12 10.29 9.53 26.35
N GLU A 13 9.44 10.42 25.87
CA GLU A 13 9.61 11.87 26.02
C GLU A 13 8.25 12.55 25.96
N LEU A 14 8.11 13.64 26.73
CA LEU A 14 6.98 14.56 26.70
C LEU A 14 7.50 15.97 26.50
N LYS A 15 6.95 16.69 25.54
CA LYS A 15 7.34 18.07 25.21
C LYS A 15 6.14 18.98 25.15
N PRO A 16 6.20 20.19 25.69
CA PRO A 16 5.15 21.18 25.51
C PRO A 16 5.00 21.54 24.02
N ILE A 17 3.75 21.76 23.59
CA ILE A 17 3.44 22.29 22.27
C ILE A 17 3.22 23.80 22.39
N GLN A 18 3.86 24.56 21.52
CA GLN A 18 3.75 26.02 21.52
C GLN A 18 2.26 26.44 21.39
N ASP A 19 1.85 27.40 22.20
CA ASP A 19 0.48 27.96 22.25
C ASP A 19 -0.61 26.89 22.55
N ALA A 20 -0.26 25.87 23.34
CA ALA A 20 -1.18 24.78 23.71
C ALA A 20 -1.08 24.41 25.21
N ASP A 21 -2.09 24.78 25.99
CA ASP A 21 -2.10 24.54 27.46
C ASP A 21 -2.66 23.19 27.85
N LYS A 22 -3.43 22.52 26.96
CA LYS A 22 -4.18 21.28 27.26
C LYS A 22 -3.62 20.04 26.57
N ILE A 23 -2.60 20.18 25.75
CA ILE A 23 -2.01 19.09 24.99
C ILE A 23 -0.49 19.21 24.96
N GLU A 24 0.17 18.07 24.84
CA GLU A 24 1.63 17.97 24.71
C GLU A 24 2.02 16.91 23.67
N CYS A 25 3.27 16.94 23.24
CA CYS A 25 3.82 16.00 22.28
C CYS A 25 4.50 14.86 23.05
N ALA A 26 4.00 13.63 22.86
CA ALA A 26 4.64 12.42 23.36
C ALA A 26 5.48 11.77 22.26
N THR A 27 6.59 11.15 22.66
CA THR A 27 7.41 10.30 21.79
C THR A 27 7.29 8.84 22.25
N ILE A 28 6.83 7.97 21.32
CA ILE A 28 6.76 6.50 21.50
C ILE A 28 7.58 5.86 20.39
N LEU A 29 8.59 5.04 20.73
CA LEU A 29 9.61 4.61 19.77
C LEU A 29 10.22 5.85 19.10
N GLY A 30 10.16 5.95 17.77
CA GLY A 30 10.52 7.17 17.03
C GLY A 30 9.32 7.98 16.52
N TRP A 31 8.10 7.72 17.01
CA TRP A 31 6.88 8.43 16.62
C TRP A 31 6.61 9.61 17.51
N GLU A 32 6.22 10.73 16.92
CA GLU A 32 5.67 11.88 17.64
C GLU A 32 4.14 11.90 17.51
N LEU A 33 3.45 12.06 18.62
CA LEU A 33 1.99 12.12 18.70
C LEU A 33 1.53 13.11 19.76
N VAL A 34 0.35 13.67 19.54
CA VAL A 34 -0.26 14.63 20.47
C VAL A 34 -1.14 13.87 21.46
N VAL A 35 -0.88 14.08 22.76
CA VAL A 35 -1.65 13.55 23.89
C VAL A 35 -2.23 14.68 24.72
N LYS A 36 -3.17 14.39 25.63
CA LYS A 36 -3.62 15.37 26.61
C LYS A 36 -2.49 15.65 27.59
N LYS A 37 -2.41 16.90 28.02
CA LYS A 37 -1.44 17.29 29.04
C LYS A 37 -1.71 16.54 30.34
N ASP A 38 -0.65 16.08 30.98
CA ASP A 38 -0.67 15.33 32.24
C ASP A 38 -1.40 13.96 32.17
N GLU A 39 -1.71 13.46 30.97
CA GLU A 39 -2.30 12.13 30.77
C GLU A 39 -1.28 11.01 31.00
N PHE A 40 -0.02 11.26 30.65
CA PHE A 40 1.10 10.32 30.78
C PHE A 40 2.29 10.97 31.47
N LYS A 41 3.19 10.11 31.96
CA LYS A 41 4.53 10.47 32.42
C LYS A 41 5.57 9.75 31.57
N VAL A 42 6.77 10.28 31.51
CA VAL A 42 7.90 9.58 30.90
C VAL A 42 8.13 8.28 31.68
N GLY A 43 8.22 7.17 30.96
CA GLY A 43 8.32 5.81 31.52
C GLY A 43 7.00 5.06 31.63
N ASP A 44 5.85 5.72 31.50
CA ASP A 44 4.55 5.05 31.51
C ASP A 44 4.39 4.12 30.32
N LEU A 45 3.71 2.98 30.55
CA LEU A 45 3.26 2.10 29.47
C LEU A 45 1.96 2.65 28.86
N ALA A 46 1.93 2.65 27.54
CA ALA A 46 0.78 3.09 26.76
C ALA A 46 0.45 2.06 25.66
N VAL A 47 -0.81 1.97 25.28
CA VAL A 47 -1.25 1.28 24.09
C VAL A 47 -1.06 2.23 22.92
N TYR A 48 -0.07 1.98 22.08
CA TYR A 48 0.17 2.77 20.88
C TYR A 48 -0.50 2.12 19.68
N CYS A 49 -1.37 2.86 19.00
CA CYS A 49 -2.01 2.47 17.75
C CYS A 49 -1.40 3.26 16.59
N GLU A 50 -0.87 2.55 15.58
CA GLU A 50 -0.19 3.15 14.44
C GLU A 50 -1.15 3.88 13.49
N ILE A 51 -0.60 4.77 12.68
CA ILE A 51 -1.31 5.34 11.53
C ILE A 51 -1.69 4.23 10.54
N ASP A 52 -2.80 4.43 9.83
CA ASP A 52 -3.45 3.47 8.94
C ASP A 52 -4.07 2.26 9.67
N SER A 53 -4.24 2.35 10.98
CA SER A 53 -5.09 1.43 11.74
C SER A 53 -6.55 1.90 11.68
N VAL A 54 -7.48 0.94 11.58
CA VAL A 54 -8.92 1.16 11.72
C VAL A 54 -9.36 0.46 13.00
N LEU A 55 -9.84 1.25 13.95
CA LEU A 55 -10.33 0.76 15.25
C LEU A 55 -11.79 0.28 15.10
N PRO A 56 -12.25 -0.67 15.94
CA PRO A 56 -13.63 -1.15 15.89
C PRO A 56 -14.62 -0.07 16.35
N GLU A 57 -15.85 -0.17 15.87
CA GLU A 57 -16.96 0.72 16.26
C GLU A 57 -17.52 0.35 17.65
N VAL A 58 -16.77 0.68 18.69
CA VAL A 58 -17.17 0.48 20.09
C VAL A 58 -17.22 1.83 20.81
N PRO A 59 -18.00 1.96 21.92
CA PRO A 59 -18.24 3.25 22.59
C PRO A 59 -16.96 4.01 22.95
N VAL A 60 -15.92 3.31 23.39
CA VAL A 60 -14.65 3.93 23.80
C VAL A 60 -13.91 4.62 22.66
N PHE A 61 -14.13 4.23 21.39
CA PHE A 61 -13.52 4.82 20.21
C PHE A 61 -14.49 5.74 19.43
N GLU A 62 -15.66 6.06 19.96
CA GLU A 62 -16.70 6.85 19.31
C GLU A 62 -16.22 8.23 18.84
N PHE A 63 -15.24 8.82 19.53
CA PHE A 63 -14.62 10.10 19.11
C PHE A 63 -13.91 10.04 17.74
N LEU A 64 -13.63 8.84 17.22
CA LEU A 64 -13.04 8.62 15.89
C LEU A 64 -14.09 8.45 14.78
N ARG A 65 -15.40 8.39 15.09
CA ARG A 65 -16.48 8.24 14.08
C ARG A 65 -16.39 9.26 12.94
N PRO A 66 -16.09 10.56 13.17
CA PRO A 66 -15.92 11.53 12.07
C PRO A 66 -14.76 11.21 11.13
N LYS A 67 -13.82 10.34 11.56
CA LYS A 67 -12.68 9.87 10.78
C LYS A 67 -12.85 8.43 10.31
N LYS A 68 -14.07 7.88 10.37
CA LYS A 68 -14.40 6.48 10.04
C LYS A 68 -13.51 5.50 10.81
N PHE A 69 -13.24 5.79 12.07
CA PHE A 69 -12.38 5.05 12.99
C PHE A 69 -10.93 4.84 12.52
N ARG A 70 -10.50 5.52 11.46
CA ARG A 70 -9.14 5.45 10.94
C ARG A 70 -8.21 6.41 11.66
N ILE A 71 -7.05 5.91 12.08
CA ILE A 71 -5.93 6.72 12.60
C ILE A 71 -5.11 7.24 11.44
N LYS A 72 -4.94 8.56 11.36
CA LYS A 72 -4.28 9.27 10.28
C LYS A 72 -3.13 10.12 10.80
N THR A 73 -2.18 10.45 9.92
CA THR A 73 -1.27 11.56 10.21
C THR A 73 -2.05 12.86 10.19
N ILE A 74 -1.99 13.62 11.28
CA ILE A 74 -2.66 14.91 11.45
C ILE A 74 -1.68 15.96 11.95
N LYS A 75 -2.04 17.23 11.79
CA LYS A 75 -1.27 18.36 12.31
C LYS A 75 -2.14 19.16 13.28
N ILE A 76 -1.72 19.25 14.55
CA ILE A 76 -2.41 19.97 15.62
C ILE A 76 -1.48 21.06 16.15
N ARG A 77 -1.89 22.32 16.12
CA ARG A 77 -1.04 23.44 16.56
C ARG A 77 0.38 23.40 15.97
N LYS A 78 0.49 23.12 14.67
CA LYS A 78 1.76 22.94 13.93
C LYS A 78 2.55 21.67 14.29
N GLN A 79 2.20 20.93 15.36
CA GLN A 79 2.80 19.66 15.71
C GLN A 79 2.18 18.52 14.85
N ILE A 80 3.03 17.72 14.21
CA ILE A 80 2.61 16.49 13.52
C ILE A 80 2.32 15.42 14.56
N SER A 81 1.20 14.72 14.39
CA SER A 81 0.79 13.59 15.23
C SER A 81 0.59 12.36 14.36
N GLN A 82 1.32 11.30 14.68
CA GLN A 82 1.34 10.04 13.93
C GLN A 82 1.01 8.87 14.85
N GLY A 83 -0.24 8.49 14.91
CA GLY A 83 -0.75 7.48 15.83
C GLY A 83 -1.57 8.07 16.96
N ILE A 84 -2.05 7.19 17.83
CA ILE A 84 -2.75 7.54 19.08
C ILE A 84 -2.19 6.67 20.21
N ALA A 85 -1.99 7.26 21.38
CA ALA A 85 -1.69 6.54 22.61
C ALA A 85 -2.92 6.52 23.53
N PHE A 86 -3.17 5.39 24.16
CA PHE A 86 -4.18 5.21 25.18
C PHE A 86 -3.56 4.66 26.46
N PRO A 87 -4.11 4.97 27.64
CA PRO A 87 -3.77 4.25 28.86
C PRO A 87 -4.07 2.75 28.73
N LEU A 88 -3.34 1.91 29.46
CA LEU A 88 -3.54 0.44 29.41
C LEU A 88 -4.97 0.02 29.77
N SER A 89 -5.69 0.81 30.56
CA SER A 89 -7.10 0.57 30.93
C SER A 89 -8.02 0.41 29.73
N ILE A 90 -7.68 1.04 28.57
CA ILE A 90 -8.47 0.94 27.33
C ILE A 90 -8.66 -0.51 26.88
N VAL A 91 -7.66 -1.37 27.13
CA VAL A 91 -7.73 -2.77 26.71
C VAL A 91 -8.83 -3.51 27.47
N LYS A 92 -9.02 -3.22 28.77
CA LYS A 92 -10.11 -3.81 29.56
C LYS A 92 -11.50 -3.33 29.14
N GLU A 93 -11.62 -2.12 28.59
CA GLU A 93 -12.89 -1.60 28.09
C GLU A 93 -13.34 -2.34 26.83
N VAL A 94 -12.38 -2.80 26.02
CA VAL A 94 -12.64 -3.59 24.78
C VAL A 94 -12.67 -5.10 25.11
N ASN A 95 -11.74 -5.57 25.91
CA ASN A 95 -11.62 -6.97 26.32
C ASN A 95 -11.45 -7.08 27.84
N PRO A 96 -12.55 -7.25 28.61
CA PRO A 96 -12.52 -7.32 30.07
C PRO A 96 -11.66 -8.45 30.66
N SER A 97 -11.35 -9.48 29.87
CA SER A 97 -10.52 -10.61 30.33
C SER A 97 -9.01 -10.34 30.25
N PHE A 98 -8.59 -9.19 29.68
CA PHE A 98 -7.19 -8.85 29.57
C PHE A 98 -6.55 -8.55 30.93
N ASP A 99 -5.44 -9.22 31.21
CA ASP A 99 -4.68 -9.07 32.46
C ASP A 99 -3.61 -7.98 32.28
N ILE A 100 -3.89 -6.77 32.79
CA ILE A 100 -2.97 -5.62 32.70
C ILE A 100 -1.65 -5.88 33.44
N ASP A 101 -1.66 -6.65 34.50
CA ASP A 101 -0.47 -6.89 35.31
C ASP A 101 0.55 -7.76 34.60
N LYS A 102 0.12 -8.46 33.56
CA LYS A 102 0.98 -9.24 32.66
C LYS A 102 1.42 -8.51 31.40
N ALA A 103 0.96 -7.28 31.22
CA ALA A 103 1.27 -6.47 30.04
C ALA A 103 2.78 -6.16 29.95
N ARG A 104 3.37 -6.36 28.77
CA ARG A 104 4.80 -6.14 28.53
C ARG A 104 5.00 -5.27 27.30
N ILE A 105 6.10 -4.52 27.30
CA ILE A 105 6.55 -3.76 26.12
C ILE A 105 6.68 -4.72 24.93
N GLY A 106 6.12 -4.32 23.78
CA GLY A 106 6.13 -5.09 22.54
C GLY A 106 4.96 -6.06 22.36
N ASP A 107 4.10 -6.25 23.37
CA ASP A 107 2.91 -7.11 23.24
C ASP A 107 2.00 -6.59 22.13
N ASP A 108 1.67 -7.44 21.16
CA ASP A 108 0.78 -7.13 20.03
C ASP A 108 -0.68 -7.20 20.48
N LEU A 109 -1.34 -6.06 20.48
CA LEU A 109 -2.75 -5.91 20.85
C LEU A 109 -3.69 -5.81 19.64
N THR A 110 -3.19 -5.98 18.41
CA THR A 110 -3.96 -5.78 17.16
C THR A 110 -5.22 -6.64 17.14
N GLU A 111 -5.11 -7.93 17.42
CA GLU A 111 -6.27 -8.84 17.44
C GLU A 111 -7.14 -8.67 18.70
N ILE A 112 -6.51 -8.39 19.84
CA ILE A 112 -7.19 -8.19 21.13
C ILE A 112 -8.13 -6.98 21.07
N LEU A 113 -7.69 -5.91 20.42
CA LEU A 113 -8.47 -4.68 20.24
C LEU A 113 -9.36 -4.71 18.97
N GLY A 114 -9.33 -5.77 18.16
CA GLY A 114 -10.10 -5.88 16.93
C GLY A 114 -9.68 -4.86 15.85
N ILE A 115 -8.41 -4.47 15.83
CA ILE A 115 -7.89 -3.47 14.92
C ILE A 115 -7.57 -4.12 13.55
N SER A 116 -7.98 -3.46 12.48
CA SER A 116 -7.66 -3.82 11.12
C SER A 116 -6.78 -2.77 10.44
N LYS A 117 -6.09 -3.19 9.37
CA LYS A 117 -5.32 -2.28 8.55
C LYS A 117 -6.25 -1.56 7.58
N TYR A 118 -6.11 -0.23 7.49
CA TYR A 118 -6.73 0.51 6.41
C TYR A 118 -6.06 0.14 5.08
N GLU A 119 -6.81 -0.42 4.17
CA GLU A 119 -6.41 -0.61 2.80
C GLU A 119 -7.23 0.36 1.96
N LEU A 120 -6.56 1.23 1.21
CA LEU A 120 -7.22 1.93 0.11
C LEU A 120 -7.67 0.81 -0.83
N ASP A 121 -8.97 0.75 -1.08
CA ASP A 121 -9.50 -0.13 -2.12
C ASP A 121 -8.66 0.13 -3.37
N ASN A 122 -7.81 -0.83 -3.69
CA ASN A 122 -7.04 -0.80 -4.92
C ASN A 122 -8.02 -1.17 -6.04
N ASP A 123 -8.88 -0.22 -6.37
CA ASP A 123 -9.93 -0.31 -7.39
C ASP A 123 -9.44 -0.90 -8.72
N ILE A 124 -8.12 -0.87 -8.95
CA ILE A 124 -7.52 -1.44 -10.16
C ILE A 124 -7.56 -2.97 -10.16
N GLU A 125 -7.37 -3.63 -9.01
CA GLU A 125 -7.43 -5.10 -8.95
C GLU A 125 -8.90 -5.59 -8.95
N GLU A 126 -9.82 -4.86 -8.33
CA GLU A 126 -11.25 -5.20 -8.29
C GLU A 126 -11.97 -4.78 -9.58
N GLU A 127 -11.72 -3.59 -10.15
CA GLU A 127 -12.30 -3.16 -11.42
C GLU A 127 -11.91 -4.07 -12.60
N LEU A 128 -10.73 -4.67 -12.57
CA LEU A 128 -10.29 -5.65 -13.56
C LEU A 128 -10.91 -7.04 -13.30
N GLN A 129 -11.35 -7.34 -12.08
CA GLN A 129 -12.05 -8.59 -11.76
C GLN A 129 -13.56 -8.51 -12.01
N GLU A 130 -14.22 -7.41 -11.70
CA GLU A 130 -15.68 -7.26 -11.90
C GLU A 130 -16.09 -7.17 -13.38
N LYS A 131 -15.25 -6.65 -14.27
CA LYS A 131 -15.53 -6.59 -15.72
C LYS A 131 -15.27 -7.91 -16.46
N ARG A 132 -14.99 -9.02 -15.78
CA ARG A 132 -15.14 -10.34 -16.38
C ARG A 132 -16.62 -10.65 -16.56
N SER A 133 -17.14 -10.13 -17.68
CA SER A 133 -18.49 -10.42 -18.13
C SER A 133 -18.81 -11.92 -17.99
N TRP A 134 -20.01 -12.25 -17.56
CA TRP A 134 -20.56 -13.63 -17.56
C TRP A 134 -20.32 -14.34 -18.91
N ILE A 135 -20.20 -13.59 -20.00
CA ILE A 135 -19.85 -14.02 -21.36
C ILE A 135 -18.44 -14.61 -21.40
N GLU A 136 -17.42 -13.99 -20.76
CA GLU A 136 -16.05 -14.54 -20.71
C GLU A 136 -15.99 -15.78 -19.82
N SER A 137 -16.78 -15.82 -18.77
CA SER A 137 -16.95 -17.01 -17.92
C SER A 137 -17.58 -18.17 -18.69
N TYR A 138 -18.60 -17.89 -19.50
CA TYR A 138 -19.26 -18.87 -20.35
C TYR A 138 -18.34 -19.39 -21.49
N TYR A 139 -17.62 -18.50 -22.18
CA TYR A 139 -16.62 -18.88 -23.19
C TYR A 139 -15.41 -19.60 -22.56
N GLY A 140 -15.00 -19.22 -21.37
CA GLY A 140 -13.96 -19.93 -20.61
C GLY A 140 -14.39 -21.36 -20.25
N TRP A 141 -15.65 -21.54 -19.79
CA TRP A 141 -16.22 -22.85 -19.52
C TRP A 141 -16.37 -23.69 -20.78
N LEU A 142 -16.81 -23.09 -21.91
CA LEU A 142 -16.95 -23.77 -23.20
C LEU A 142 -15.58 -24.23 -23.75
N LYS A 143 -14.55 -23.38 -23.67
CA LYS A 143 -13.17 -23.74 -24.00
C LYS A 143 -12.65 -24.87 -23.12
N TRP A 144 -12.93 -24.84 -21.83
CA TRP A 144 -12.56 -25.92 -20.93
C TRP A 144 -13.25 -27.25 -21.30
N LYS A 145 -14.53 -27.21 -21.63
CA LYS A 145 -15.32 -28.38 -21.99
C LYS A 145 -14.90 -29.02 -23.34
N ILE A 146 -14.56 -28.19 -24.32
CA ILE A 146 -14.20 -28.62 -25.68
C ILE A 146 -12.71 -28.97 -25.79
N PHE A 147 -11.84 -28.11 -25.26
CA PHE A 147 -10.37 -28.22 -25.44
C PHE A 147 -9.61 -28.67 -24.21
N ARG A 148 -10.31 -28.97 -23.09
CA ARG A 148 -9.72 -29.27 -21.77
C ARG A 148 -8.69 -28.23 -21.27
N ILE A 149 -8.76 -27.01 -21.75
CA ILE A 149 -7.91 -25.90 -21.31
C ILE A 149 -8.50 -25.34 -20.04
N LYS A 150 -7.92 -25.68 -18.87
CA LYS A 150 -8.34 -25.10 -17.59
C LYS A 150 -8.15 -23.60 -17.60
N PRO A 151 -9.14 -22.79 -17.17
CA PRO A 151 -8.92 -21.37 -16.97
C PRO A 151 -7.74 -21.15 -16.01
N VAL A 152 -6.84 -20.24 -16.37
CA VAL A 152 -5.67 -19.94 -15.54
C VAL A 152 -6.19 -19.24 -14.28
N LYS A 153 -6.18 -19.92 -13.15
CA LYS A 153 -6.24 -19.24 -11.86
C LYS A 153 -4.95 -18.44 -11.74
N THR A 154 -5.04 -17.11 -11.59
CA THR A 154 -3.93 -16.28 -11.16
C THR A 154 -3.38 -16.89 -9.87
N GLY A 155 -2.13 -17.35 -9.89
CA GLY A 155 -1.51 -17.99 -8.73
C GLY A 155 -1.11 -16.94 -7.69
N SER A 156 -1.01 -17.33 -6.42
CA SER A 156 -0.41 -16.49 -5.40
C SER A 156 1.04 -16.15 -5.73
N PHE A 157 1.55 -15.04 -5.19
CA PHE A 157 2.96 -14.65 -5.33
C PHE A 157 3.88 -15.79 -4.89
N PRO A 158 4.98 -16.09 -5.61
CA PRO A 158 5.86 -17.21 -5.32
C PRO A 158 6.54 -17.09 -3.96
N SER A 159 6.42 -18.12 -3.12
CA SER A 159 6.95 -18.14 -1.75
C SER A 159 8.49 -18.15 -1.66
N TYR A 160 9.18 -18.47 -2.75
CA TYR A 160 10.65 -18.48 -2.81
C TYR A 160 11.28 -17.12 -3.13
N VAL A 161 10.46 -16.10 -3.37
CA VAL A 161 10.91 -14.71 -3.51
C VAL A 161 10.28 -13.90 -2.36
N PRO A 162 11.08 -13.11 -1.61
CA PRO A 162 10.52 -12.30 -0.53
C PRO A 162 9.68 -11.15 -1.09
N LYS A 163 8.59 -10.84 -0.37
CA LYS A 163 7.81 -9.63 -0.64
C LYS A 163 8.56 -8.40 -0.14
N THR A 164 8.47 -7.33 -0.88
CA THR A 164 9.10 -6.05 -0.55
C THR A 164 8.19 -5.23 0.36
N ASP A 165 8.43 -5.24 1.66
CA ASP A 165 7.77 -4.34 2.61
C ASP A 165 8.80 -3.89 3.65
N GLU A 166 9.31 -2.68 3.44
CA GLU A 166 10.31 -2.10 4.32
C GLU A 166 9.68 -1.68 5.66
N THR A 167 10.38 -1.92 6.76
CA THR A 167 9.98 -1.44 8.08
C THR A 167 10.20 0.07 8.17
N ARG A 168 9.36 0.78 8.91
CA ARG A 168 9.53 2.23 9.12
C ARG A 168 10.68 2.51 10.08
N VAL A 169 11.46 3.59 9.81
CA VAL A 169 12.61 3.99 10.61
C VAL A 169 12.29 4.18 12.09
N GLN A 170 11.08 4.60 12.42
CA GLN A 170 10.64 4.81 13.80
C GLN A 170 10.66 3.53 14.67
N LYS A 171 10.71 2.35 14.04
CA LYS A 171 10.84 1.05 14.71
C LYS A 171 12.26 0.47 14.66
N MET A 172 13.21 1.22 14.13
CA MET A 172 14.55 0.70 13.81
C MET A 172 15.64 1.17 14.78
N GLU A 173 15.26 1.71 15.95
CA GLU A 173 16.21 2.26 16.92
C GLU A 173 17.34 1.30 17.27
N GLY A 174 17.02 0.05 17.59
CA GLY A 174 18.04 -0.98 17.88
C GLY A 174 18.96 -1.24 16.69
N LEU A 175 18.40 -1.35 15.46
CA LEU A 175 19.22 -1.53 14.26
C LEU A 175 20.10 -0.31 13.99
N LEU A 176 19.59 0.91 14.16
CA LEU A 176 20.36 2.14 13.97
C LEU A 176 21.54 2.19 14.93
N PHE A 177 21.32 1.80 16.18
CA PHE A 177 22.37 1.71 17.19
C PHE A 177 23.39 0.62 16.86
N ASP A 178 22.95 -0.61 16.58
CA ASP A 178 23.83 -1.77 16.36
C ASP A 178 24.65 -1.66 15.05
N LYS A 179 24.16 -0.93 14.06
CA LYS A 179 24.73 -0.83 12.71
C LYS A 179 25.24 0.57 12.37
N GLU A 180 25.36 1.46 13.36
CA GLU A 180 25.88 2.81 13.17
C GLU A 180 27.22 2.79 12.41
N GLY A 181 27.41 3.67 11.47
CA GLY A 181 28.60 3.75 10.63
C GLY A 181 28.64 2.78 9.43
N THR A 182 27.70 1.81 9.33
CA THR A 182 27.64 0.90 8.17
C THR A 182 27.39 1.70 6.89
N ALA A 183 28.14 1.40 5.83
CA ALA A 183 27.97 2.04 4.52
C ALA A 183 26.61 1.72 3.92
N CYS A 184 25.85 2.76 3.56
CA CYS A 184 24.49 2.68 3.02
C CYS A 184 24.34 3.51 1.75
N TYR A 185 23.30 3.21 0.97
CA TYR A 185 22.74 4.11 -0.01
C TYR A 185 21.31 4.49 0.35
N ILE A 186 20.93 5.68 -0.06
CA ILE A 186 19.61 6.25 0.19
C ILE A 186 18.96 6.51 -1.16
N ALA A 187 17.79 5.92 -1.38
CA ALA A 187 17.03 6.08 -2.61
C ALA A 187 15.65 6.68 -2.33
N GLU A 188 15.08 7.33 -3.33
CA GLU A 188 13.70 7.82 -3.26
C GLU A 188 12.74 6.64 -3.18
N LYS A 189 11.81 6.72 -2.23
CA LYS A 189 10.64 5.84 -2.22
C LYS A 189 9.64 6.39 -3.23
N CYS A 190 9.49 5.67 -4.34
CA CYS A 190 8.57 6.05 -5.40
C CYS A 190 7.15 5.60 -5.06
N GLU A 191 6.15 6.44 -5.38
CA GLU A 191 4.75 6.09 -5.26
C GLU A 191 4.23 5.47 -6.55
N GLY A 192 3.80 4.21 -6.48
CA GLY A 192 3.33 3.48 -7.63
C GLY A 192 2.70 2.15 -7.25
N SER A 193 2.91 1.16 -8.07
CA SER A 193 2.48 -0.22 -7.82
C SER A 193 3.67 -1.16 -7.94
N SER A 194 3.89 -1.98 -6.92
CA SER A 194 5.00 -2.93 -6.88
C SER A 194 4.86 -4.00 -7.97
N CYS A 195 5.95 -4.29 -8.66
CA CYS A 195 6.06 -5.35 -9.64
C CYS A 195 7.30 -6.21 -9.39
N THR A 196 7.21 -7.48 -9.77
CA THR A 196 8.33 -8.42 -9.71
C THR A 196 8.38 -9.26 -10.97
N TYR A 197 9.54 -9.28 -11.63
CA TYR A 197 9.81 -10.11 -12.81
C TYR A 197 10.81 -11.18 -12.44
N ILE A 198 10.42 -12.45 -12.59
CA ILE A 198 11.18 -13.60 -12.11
C ILE A 198 11.60 -14.44 -13.31
N TYR A 199 12.88 -14.71 -13.41
CA TYR A 199 13.41 -15.72 -14.31
C TYR A 199 14.05 -16.84 -13.51
N ARG A 200 13.70 -18.07 -13.84
CA ARG A 200 14.25 -19.26 -13.19
C ARG A 200 14.43 -20.38 -14.21
N LYS A 201 15.63 -20.98 -14.23
CA LYS A 201 15.90 -22.20 -14.97
C LYS A 201 15.11 -23.36 -14.35
N LEU A 202 14.57 -24.19 -15.21
CA LEU A 202 13.90 -25.41 -14.76
C LEU A 202 14.88 -26.58 -14.87
N ASN A 203 15.11 -27.25 -13.75
CA ASN A 203 15.87 -28.51 -13.73
C ASN A 203 14.96 -29.59 -14.28
N GLY A 204 15.02 -29.83 -15.61
CA GLY A 204 14.28 -30.91 -16.26
C GLY A 204 15.15 -32.14 -16.43
N ASN A 205 14.54 -33.34 -16.29
CA ASN A 205 15.16 -34.58 -16.77
C ASN A 205 15.40 -34.45 -18.28
N TRP A 206 16.43 -35.14 -18.82
CA TRP A 206 16.84 -35.05 -20.22
C TRP A 206 15.67 -35.20 -21.23
N LEU A 207 14.61 -35.94 -20.87
CA LEU A 207 13.39 -36.13 -21.66
C LEU A 207 12.46 -34.89 -21.66
N SER A 208 12.41 -34.10 -20.59
CA SER A 208 11.60 -32.86 -20.55
C SER A 208 12.22 -31.74 -21.37
N GLY A 209 13.52 -31.80 -21.66
CA GLY A 209 14.24 -30.86 -22.55
C GLY A 209 13.84 -30.95 -24.03
N LEU A 210 13.15 -32.02 -24.42
CA LEU A 210 12.66 -32.22 -25.80
C LEU A 210 11.28 -31.61 -26.06
N PHE A 211 10.47 -31.39 -25.02
CA PHE A 211 9.06 -30.98 -25.16
C PHE A 211 8.61 -29.83 -24.23
N GLY A 212 9.51 -29.20 -23.46
CA GLY A 212 9.12 -28.14 -22.51
C GLY A 212 10.09 -26.96 -22.49
N ASN A 213 9.63 -25.82 -21.98
CA ASN A 213 10.49 -24.66 -21.75
C ASN A 213 11.54 -24.99 -20.70
N LYS A 214 12.81 -24.68 -21.00
CA LYS A 214 13.95 -24.85 -20.08
C LYS A 214 13.97 -23.81 -18.94
N TYR A 215 13.02 -22.90 -18.92
CA TYR A 215 12.89 -21.84 -17.93
C TYR A 215 11.43 -21.55 -17.59
N CYS A 216 11.23 -20.88 -16.48
CA CYS A 216 9.98 -20.25 -16.08
C CYS A 216 10.21 -18.74 -15.96
N PHE A 217 9.40 -17.96 -16.68
CA PHE A 217 9.37 -16.51 -16.51
C PHE A 217 7.99 -16.11 -15.96
N LEU A 218 7.99 -15.30 -14.90
CA LEU A 218 6.79 -14.80 -14.25
C LEU A 218 6.84 -13.27 -14.16
N ALA A 219 5.70 -12.63 -14.36
CA ALA A 219 5.51 -11.24 -13.98
C ALA A 219 4.40 -11.17 -12.92
N CYS A 220 4.71 -10.54 -11.78
CA CYS A 220 3.88 -10.55 -10.59
C CYS A 220 3.55 -9.14 -10.13
N SER A 221 2.34 -8.94 -9.61
CA SER A 221 2.01 -7.84 -8.70
C SER A 221 2.50 -8.15 -7.28
N ARG A 222 2.22 -7.29 -6.32
CA ARG A 222 2.59 -7.52 -4.91
C ARG A 222 2.11 -8.87 -4.35
N ASN A 223 0.94 -9.34 -4.79
CA ASN A 223 0.27 -10.49 -4.20
C ASN A 223 0.03 -11.65 -5.16
N GLN A 224 0.10 -11.42 -6.48
CA GLN A 224 -0.38 -12.37 -7.48
C GLN A 224 0.56 -12.48 -8.68
N ILE A 225 0.55 -13.66 -9.30
CA ILE A 225 1.15 -13.88 -10.62
C ILE A 225 0.18 -13.34 -11.69
N ILE A 226 0.62 -12.36 -12.47
CA ILE A 226 -0.13 -11.74 -13.56
C ILE A 226 0.18 -12.42 -14.89
N TYR A 227 1.45 -12.77 -15.13
CA TYR A 227 1.92 -13.44 -16.34
C TYR A 227 2.79 -14.64 -16.00
N ASN A 228 2.65 -15.70 -16.81
CA ASN A 228 3.48 -16.90 -16.72
C ASN A 228 3.76 -17.39 -18.16
N SER A 229 5.02 -17.48 -18.58
CA SER A 229 5.45 -17.92 -19.91
C SER A 229 4.92 -19.30 -20.32
N ASN A 230 4.60 -20.15 -19.34
CA ASN A 230 4.07 -21.51 -19.57
C ASN A 230 2.53 -21.56 -19.62
N LYS A 231 1.83 -20.42 -19.53
CA LYS A 231 0.36 -20.33 -19.48
C LYS A 231 -0.14 -19.11 -20.25
N SER A 232 -1.40 -19.16 -20.70
CA SER A 232 -2.06 -17.98 -21.29
C SER A 232 -2.27 -16.88 -20.25
N SER A 233 -2.10 -15.60 -20.59
CA SER A 233 -2.09 -14.48 -19.66
C SER A 233 -2.75 -13.22 -20.23
N ASN A 234 -3.13 -12.31 -19.35
CA ASN A 234 -3.74 -11.02 -19.71
C ASN A 234 -2.66 -10.02 -20.13
N LYS A 235 -2.53 -9.78 -21.43
CA LYS A 235 -1.53 -8.84 -22.01
C LYS A 235 -1.86 -7.36 -21.79
N THR A 236 -3.08 -7.02 -21.37
CA THR A 236 -3.50 -5.61 -21.18
C THR A 236 -3.12 -5.04 -19.81
N HIS A 237 -2.74 -5.88 -18.86
CA HIS A 237 -2.34 -5.45 -17.53
C HIS A 237 -1.07 -4.57 -17.58
N PRO A 238 -0.95 -3.47 -16.81
CA PRO A 238 0.23 -2.57 -16.82
C PRO A 238 1.56 -3.30 -16.63
N ILE A 239 1.62 -4.32 -15.76
CA ILE A 239 2.81 -5.16 -15.55
C ILE A 239 3.23 -5.87 -16.86
N CYS A 240 2.27 -6.36 -17.64
CA CYS A 240 2.55 -7.01 -18.93
C CYS A 240 2.97 -6.00 -20.01
N GLN A 241 2.42 -4.79 -19.97
CA GLN A 241 2.84 -3.71 -20.88
C GLN A 241 4.28 -3.29 -20.61
N ILE A 242 4.67 -3.13 -19.34
CA ILE A 242 6.06 -2.89 -18.93
C ILE A 242 6.98 -4.03 -19.36
N MET A 243 6.58 -5.29 -19.12
CA MET A 243 7.32 -6.47 -19.56
C MET A 243 7.64 -6.39 -21.06
N THR A 244 6.64 -6.06 -21.88
CA THR A 244 6.80 -5.94 -23.32
C THR A 244 7.62 -4.72 -23.72
N LYS A 245 7.36 -3.56 -23.11
CA LYS A 245 8.07 -2.30 -23.39
C LYS A 245 9.57 -2.41 -23.19
N TYR A 246 10.00 -3.07 -22.10
CA TYR A 246 11.41 -3.24 -21.75
C TYR A 246 12.00 -4.57 -22.26
N ASP A 247 11.21 -5.41 -22.94
CA ASP A 247 11.63 -6.73 -23.46
C ASP A 247 12.26 -7.62 -22.37
N LEU A 248 11.62 -7.62 -21.20
CA LEU A 248 12.20 -8.20 -19.99
C LEU A 248 12.40 -9.71 -20.09
N GLU A 249 11.46 -10.44 -20.68
CA GLU A 249 11.57 -11.90 -20.81
C GLU A 249 12.82 -12.27 -21.64
N ARG A 250 13.02 -11.67 -22.81
CA ARG A 250 14.18 -11.94 -23.67
C ARG A 250 15.50 -11.52 -23.00
N LYS A 251 15.52 -10.33 -22.36
CA LYS A 251 16.71 -9.84 -21.66
C LYS A 251 17.10 -10.76 -20.50
N LEU A 252 16.15 -11.26 -19.71
CA LEU A 252 16.41 -12.17 -18.61
C LEU A 252 16.81 -13.58 -19.07
N ILE A 253 16.25 -14.06 -20.19
CA ILE A 253 16.71 -15.30 -20.82
C ILE A 253 18.18 -15.16 -21.22
N LYS A 254 18.57 -14.03 -21.84
CA LYS A 254 19.96 -13.75 -22.26
C LYS A 254 20.91 -13.65 -21.04
N LEU A 255 20.50 -12.96 -19.99
CA LEU A 255 21.25 -12.85 -18.74
C LEU A 255 21.47 -14.21 -18.07
N ASN A 256 20.50 -15.11 -18.21
CA ASN A 256 20.59 -16.52 -17.80
C ASN A 256 20.96 -16.75 -16.32
N LYS A 257 20.50 -15.88 -15.41
CA LYS A 257 20.65 -15.96 -13.94
C LYS A 257 19.29 -16.16 -13.28
N ASN A 258 19.20 -17.02 -12.26
CA ASN A 258 18.00 -17.24 -11.47
C ASN A 258 17.76 -16.05 -10.54
N ILE A 259 17.04 -15.03 -11.01
CA ILE A 259 16.83 -13.78 -10.28
C ILE A 259 15.36 -13.31 -10.33
N ALA A 260 15.01 -12.51 -9.34
CA ALA A 260 13.78 -11.74 -9.31
C ALA A 260 14.11 -10.23 -9.31
N ILE A 261 13.71 -9.51 -10.35
CA ILE A 261 13.83 -8.06 -10.43
C ILE A 261 12.59 -7.45 -9.79
N GLN A 262 12.79 -6.64 -8.76
CA GLN A 262 11.73 -5.96 -8.03
C GLN A 262 11.80 -4.47 -8.28
N GLY A 263 10.67 -3.89 -8.65
CA GLY A 263 10.57 -2.49 -9.02
C GLY A 263 9.21 -1.89 -8.70
N GLU A 264 9.12 -0.59 -8.95
CA GLU A 264 7.89 0.17 -8.87
C GLU A 264 7.47 0.59 -10.26
N ILE A 265 6.21 0.37 -10.63
CA ILE A 265 5.61 0.87 -11.86
C ILE A 265 4.71 2.05 -11.55
N PHE A 266 4.73 3.06 -12.41
CA PHE A 266 3.92 4.26 -12.32
C PHE A 266 3.55 4.76 -13.71
N GLY A 267 2.54 5.60 -13.78
CA GLY A 267 1.98 6.14 -15.01
C GLY A 267 0.46 6.23 -14.99
N PRO A 268 -0.20 6.31 -16.16
CA PRO A 268 -1.64 6.49 -16.25
C PRO A 268 -2.42 5.46 -15.42
N LYS A 269 -3.40 5.91 -14.63
CA LYS A 269 -4.28 5.08 -13.78
C LYS A 269 -3.58 4.34 -12.62
N ILE A 270 -2.30 4.57 -12.36
CA ILE A 270 -1.60 4.02 -11.19
C ILE A 270 -1.47 5.14 -10.16
N GLN A 271 -2.02 4.94 -8.96
CA GLN A 271 -1.97 5.89 -7.82
C GLN A 271 -2.24 7.34 -8.24
N GLY A 272 -3.28 7.56 -9.07
CA GLY A 272 -3.62 8.89 -9.58
C GLY A 272 -2.57 9.54 -10.48
N ASN A 273 -1.59 8.77 -10.98
CA ASN A 273 -0.50 9.26 -11.83
C ASN A 273 0.19 10.51 -11.26
N VAL A 274 0.60 10.42 -10.00
CA VAL A 274 1.17 11.58 -9.25
C VAL A 274 2.36 12.24 -9.95
N TYR A 275 3.09 11.48 -10.77
CA TYR A 275 4.23 12.01 -11.54
C TYR A 275 3.85 12.69 -12.84
N GLY A 276 2.58 12.60 -13.29
CA GLY A 276 2.09 13.21 -14.54
C GLY A 276 2.69 12.57 -15.80
N LEU A 277 2.99 11.28 -15.80
CA LEU A 277 3.64 10.60 -16.91
C LEU A 277 2.62 10.21 -17.99
N PRO A 278 2.96 10.39 -19.29
CA PRO A 278 2.06 10.04 -20.39
C PRO A 278 1.95 8.53 -20.62
N GLU A 279 2.92 7.76 -20.13
CA GLU A 279 3.01 6.30 -20.33
C GLU A 279 3.57 5.59 -19.09
N TYR A 280 3.36 4.26 -19.03
CA TYR A 280 3.91 3.46 -17.93
C TYR A 280 5.44 3.43 -17.97
N GLN A 281 6.02 3.59 -16.78
CA GLN A 281 7.45 3.46 -16.53
C GLN A 281 7.67 2.52 -15.34
N MET A 282 8.84 1.91 -15.32
CA MET A 282 9.32 1.09 -14.19
C MET A 282 10.67 1.61 -13.73
N ARG A 283 10.88 1.55 -12.41
CA ARG A 283 12.20 1.74 -11.79
C ARG A 283 12.50 0.60 -10.84
N VAL A 284 13.68 0.04 -10.98
CA VAL A 284 14.13 -1.10 -10.17
C VAL A 284 14.65 -0.57 -8.84
N PHE A 285 14.29 -1.24 -7.74
CA PHE A 285 14.81 -0.92 -6.42
C PHE A 285 15.57 -2.07 -5.75
N SER A 286 15.40 -3.32 -6.18
CA SER A 286 16.17 -4.46 -5.70
C SER A 286 16.16 -5.61 -6.71
N ILE A 287 17.16 -6.48 -6.61
CA ILE A 287 17.24 -7.75 -7.32
C ILE A 287 17.53 -8.83 -6.27
N TYR A 288 16.73 -9.89 -6.30
CA TYR A 288 16.90 -11.05 -5.42
C TYR A 288 17.51 -12.21 -6.19
N ASP A 289 18.64 -12.71 -5.73
CA ASP A 289 19.25 -13.92 -6.24
C ASP A 289 18.54 -15.13 -5.65
N ILE A 290 17.91 -15.95 -6.50
CA ILE A 290 17.10 -17.08 -6.06
C ILE A 290 17.95 -18.25 -5.60
N ASP A 291 19.14 -18.42 -6.19
CA ASP A 291 20.06 -19.50 -5.86
C ASP A 291 20.75 -19.23 -4.52
N GLU A 292 21.25 -18.00 -4.34
CA GLU A 292 21.91 -17.55 -3.11
C GLU A 292 20.92 -17.18 -1.99
N LYS A 293 19.62 -17.05 -2.30
CA LYS A 293 18.54 -16.66 -1.38
C LYS A 293 18.84 -15.35 -0.64
N LYS A 294 19.41 -14.37 -1.33
CA LYS A 294 19.72 -13.04 -0.80
C LYS A 294 19.51 -11.95 -1.84
N TYR A 295 19.37 -10.72 -1.39
CA TYR A 295 19.45 -9.56 -2.27
C TYR A 295 20.87 -9.34 -2.74
N VAL A 296 21.04 -8.93 -3.99
CA VAL A 296 22.36 -8.53 -4.50
C VAL A 296 22.77 -7.20 -3.87
N ASP A 297 24.08 -6.97 -3.74
CA ASP A 297 24.65 -5.71 -3.27
C ASP A 297 24.38 -4.55 -4.26
N TYR A 298 24.69 -3.31 -3.83
CA TYR A 298 24.43 -2.12 -4.64
C TYR A 298 25.17 -2.13 -5.98
N GLU A 299 26.43 -2.57 -6.00
CA GLU A 299 27.24 -2.60 -7.24
C GLU A 299 26.70 -3.61 -8.24
N SER A 300 26.32 -4.80 -7.76
CA SER A 300 25.67 -5.83 -8.56
C SER A 300 24.30 -5.38 -9.07
N LEU A 301 23.50 -4.69 -8.23
CA LEU A 301 22.23 -4.11 -8.61
C LEU A 301 22.42 -3.11 -9.77
N TRP A 302 23.38 -2.21 -9.63
CA TRP A 302 23.71 -1.21 -10.66
C TRP A 302 24.20 -1.87 -11.95
N ALA A 303 25.12 -2.85 -11.86
CA ALA A 303 25.66 -3.56 -13.00
C ALA A 303 24.58 -4.32 -13.77
N ILE A 304 23.73 -5.09 -13.08
CA ILE A 304 22.67 -5.87 -13.72
C ILE A 304 21.61 -4.94 -14.33
N THR A 305 21.19 -3.88 -13.66
CA THR A 305 20.21 -2.93 -14.22
C THR A 305 20.77 -2.22 -15.44
N SER A 306 22.06 -1.86 -15.45
CA SER A 306 22.73 -1.26 -16.59
C SER A 306 22.81 -2.23 -17.77
N GLU A 307 23.19 -3.49 -17.56
CA GLU A 307 23.22 -4.53 -18.58
C GLU A 307 21.82 -4.76 -19.20
N LEU A 308 20.78 -4.68 -18.38
CA LEU A 308 19.40 -4.85 -18.81
C LEU A 308 18.77 -3.55 -19.36
N GLU A 309 19.51 -2.44 -19.39
CA GLU A 309 19.01 -1.10 -19.78
C GLU A 309 17.74 -0.70 -18.99
N LEU A 310 17.74 -0.96 -17.69
CA LEU A 310 16.67 -0.61 -16.77
C LEU A 310 17.08 0.53 -15.87
N ASN A 311 16.15 1.45 -15.63
CA ASN A 311 16.39 2.55 -14.68
C ASN A 311 16.17 2.08 -13.24
N MET A 312 17.08 2.45 -12.35
CA MET A 312 16.89 2.33 -10.90
C MET A 312 15.98 3.44 -10.38
N VAL A 313 15.39 3.24 -9.19
CA VAL A 313 14.81 4.33 -8.41
C VAL A 313 15.86 5.43 -8.19
N PRO A 314 15.47 6.72 -8.13
CA PRO A 314 16.45 7.78 -7.96
C PRO A 314 17.28 7.58 -6.69
N VAL A 315 18.57 7.47 -6.84
CA VAL A 315 19.51 7.42 -5.71
C VAL A 315 19.81 8.85 -5.28
N ILE A 316 19.66 9.12 -3.98
CA ILE A 316 19.84 10.43 -3.36
C ILE A 316 21.28 10.56 -2.85
N GLN A 317 21.75 9.51 -2.18
CA GLN A 317 23.10 9.43 -1.62
C GLN A 317 23.61 7.99 -1.73
N THR A 318 24.90 7.82 -1.93
CA THR A 318 25.59 6.53 -1.97
C THR A 318 26.81 6.52 -1.06
N ASN A 319 27.12 5.37 -0.52
CA ASN A 319 28.29 5.15 0.33
C ASN A 319 28.37 6.14 1.52
N VAL A 320 27.22 6.38 2.15
CA VAL A 320 27.12 7.23 3.34
C VAL A 320 27.04 6.35 4.59
N PRO A 321 27.61 6.78 5.73
CA PRO A 321 27.50 6.02 6.97
C PRO A 321 26.05 6.04 7.48
N LEU A 322 25.61 4.91 8.04
CA LEU A 322 24.34 4.86 8.79
C LEU A 322 24.46 5.74 10.03
N ILE A 323 23.48 6.62 10.21
CA ILE A 323 23.41 7.56 11.33
C ILE A 323 22.37 7.05 12.34
N ASN A 324 22.75 7.01 13.62
CA ASN A 324 21.84 6.63 14.70
C ASN A 324 20.96 7.81 15.14
N ASP A 325 20.15 8.32 14.20
CA ASP A 325 19.18 9.39 14.45
C ASP A 325 17.95 9.24 13.55
N ILE A 326 16.82 8.88 14.16
CA ILE A 326 15.53 8.74 13.47
C ILE A 326 15.09 10.07 12.86
N LYS A 327 15.30 11.20 13.58
CA LYS A 327 14.88 12.53 13.11
C LYS A 327 15.64 12.97 11.88
N TYR A 328 16.90 12.58 11.77
CA TYR A 328 17.70 12.81 10.56
C TYR A 328 17.02 12.21 9.32
N TYR A 329 16.61 10.94 9.37
CA TYR A 329 15.95 10.29 8.22
C TYR A 329 14.56 10.82 7.95
N VAL A 330 13.79 11.19 8.98
CA VAL A 330 12.49 11.83 8.81
C VAL A 330 12.68 13.22 8.14
N GLY A 331 13.64 14.01 8.57
CA GLY A 331 14.00 15.28 7.94
C GLY A 331 14.45 15.10 6.48
N LEU A 332 15.34 14.12 6.23
CA LEU A 332 15.83 13.82 4.88
C LEU A 332 14.71 13.34 3.94
N SER A 333 13.66 12.70 4.47
CA SER A 333 12.51 12.26 3.66
C SER A 333 11.67 13.44 3.15
N ASN A 334 11.70 14.59 3.84
CA ASN A 334 10.88 15.76 3.53
C ASN A 334 11.53 16.65 2.47
N ASP A 335 11.37 16.27 1.20
CA ASP A 335 11.91 17.01 0.06
C ASP A 335 11.05 16.71 -1.19
N LYS A 336 11.40 17.31 -2.31
CA LYS A 336 10.79 17.10 -3.62
C LYS A 336 11.21 15.77 -4.24
N SER A 337 10.33 15.19 -5.07
CA SER A 337 10.65 14.01 -5.85
C SER A 337 11.73 14.33 -6.90
N LYS A 338 12.62 13.37 -7.13
CA LYS A 338 13.60 13.42 -8.22
C LYS A 338 13.01 13.02 -9.58
N ILE A 339 11.81 12.42 -9.58
CA ILE A 339 11.07 12.10 -10.82
C ILE A 339 10.28 13.32 -11.29
N ASN A 340 9.64 14.03 -10.35
CA ASN A 340 8.89 15.26 -10.63
C ASN A 340 9.09 16.25 -9.50
N SER A 341 9.91 17.27 -9.73
CA SER A 341 10.27 18.30 -8.74
C SER A 341 9.11 19.20 -8.28
N ASN A 342 7.95 19.12 -8.93
CA ASN A 342 6.77 19.87 -8.53
C ASN A 342 6.01 19.25 -7.35
N ILE A 343 6.27 17.97 -7.03
CA ILE A 343 5.60 17.25 -5.96
C ILE A 343 6.55 16.87 -4.84
N LEU A 344 6.01 16.64 -3.64
CA LEU A 344 6.76 16.03 -2.55
C LEU A 344 7.02 14.57 -2.87
N ARG A 345 8.21 14.05 -2.50
CA ARG A 345 8.46 12.62 -2.52
C ARG A 345 7.66 11.92 -1.43
N GLU A 346 7.25 10.67 -1.66
CA GLU A 346 6.59 9.86 -0.65
C GLU A 346 7.50 9.61 0.56
N GLY A 347 8.78 9.47 0.32
CA GLY A 347 9.80 9.23 1.34
C GLY A 347 11.12 8.75 0.74
N ILE A 348 11.87 8.08 1.57
CA ILE A 348 13.16 7.48 1.22
C ILE A 348 13.25 6.04 1.72
N VAL A 349 14.08 5.25 1.07
CA VAL A 349 14.49 3.91 1.52
C VAL A 349 16.00 3.92 1.71
N ILE A 350 16.43 3.48 2.87
CA ILE A 350 17.83 3.33 3.25
C ILE A 350 18.16 1.85 3.15
N ARG A 351 19.24 1.52 2.47
CA ARG A 351 19.75 0.15 2.35
C ARG A 351 21.23 0.10 2.58
N ALA A 352 21.70 -0.93 3.29
CA ALA A 352 23.12 -1.22 3.38
C ALA A 352 23.70 -1.49 1.97
N MET A 353 24.96 -1.09 1.71
CA MET A 353 25.61 -1.34 0.42
C MET A 353 25.68 -2.84 0.07
N ASP A 354 25.79 -3.71 1.08
CA ASP A 354 25.77 -5.17 0.95
C ASP A 354 24.36 -5.79 0.98
N SER A 355 23.32 -4.95 1.04
CA SER A 355 21.91 -5.34 1.12
C SER A 355 21.52 -6.19 2.35
N SER A 356 22.33 -6.17 3.42
CA SER A 356 22.09 -6.94 4.65
C SER A 356 20.86 -6.44 5.44
N PHE A 357 20.51 -5.18 5.30
CA PHE A 357 19.28 -4.59 5.87
C PHE A 357 18.74 -3.45 5.02
N SER A 358 17.46 -3.16 5.26
CA SER A 358 16.79 -1.99 4.68
C SER A 358 15.64 -1.52 5.55
N PHE A 359 15.32 -0.24 5.45
CA PHE A 359 14.17 0.38 6.10
C PHE A 359 13.72 1.63 5.35
N LYS A 360 12.50 2.11 5.64
CA LYS A 360 11.94 3.31 5.00
C LYS A 360 11.70 4.44 5.98
N SER A 361 11.83 5.67 5.50
CA SER A 361 11.31 6.86 6.15
C SER A 361 10.29 7.54 5.25
N ILE A 362 9.06 7.68 5.73
CA ILE A 362 7.97 8.30 4.97
C ILE A 362 7.90 9.77 5.34
N ASN A 363 7.76 10.60 4.33
CA ASN A 363 7.62 12.05 4.47
C ASN A 363 6.29 12.41 5.16
N PRO A 364 6.31 13.02 6.35
CA PRO A 364 5.08 13.38 7.06
C PRO A 364 4.23 14.43 6.31
N GLU A 365 4.83 15.39 5.64
CA GLU A 365 4.12 16.41 4.86
C GLU A 365 3.46 15.80 3.61
N TYR A 366 4.09 14.78 3.01
CA TYR A 366 3.47 14.00 1.95
C TYR A 366 2.19 13.31 2.47
N LEU A 367 2.24 12.62 3.61
CA LEU A 367 1.06 11.99 4.21
C LEU A 367 -0.07 12.99 4.47
N LEU A 368 0.24 14.17 5.02
CA LEU A 368 -0.73 15.25 5.24
C LEU A 368 -1.36 15.73 3.92
N SER A 369 -0.56 15.83 2.85
CA SER A 369 -1.04 16.23 1.53
C SER A 369 -2.01 15.21 0.93
N GLN A 370 -1.74 13.93 1.09
CA GLN A 370 -2.61 12.84 0.62
C GLN A 370 -3.94 12.82 1.38
N GLU A 371 -3.92 12.96 2.71
CA GLU A 371 -5.14 13.04 3.50
C GLU A 371 -6.03 14.24 3.08
N SER A 372 -5.41 15.37 2.73
CA SER A 372 -6.13 16.53 2.22
C SER A 372 -6.81 16.27 0.87
N LYS A 373 -6.19 15.50 -0.03
CA LYS A 373 -6.76 15.13 -1.33
C LYS A 373 -7.93 14.18 -1.15
N ILE A 374 -7.78 13.13 -0.34
CA ILE A 374 -8.83 12.15 -0.04
C ILE A 374 -10.06 12.85 0.55
N SER A 375 -9.87 13.75 1.52
CA SER A 375 -10.96 14.48 2.15
C SER A 375 -11.72 15.37 1.16
N LYS A 376 -11.04 16.00 0.19
CA LYS A 376 -11.68 16.81 -0.86
C LYS A 376 -12.48 15.96 -1.84
N GLN A 377 -11.98 14.78 -2.21
CA GLN A 377 -12.70 13.85 -3.10
C GLN A 377 -13.97 13.35 -2.44
N GLN A 378 -13.92 12.90 -1.19
CA GLN A 378 -15.09 12.45 -0.44
C GLN A 378 -16.16 13.55 -0.30
N GLN A 379 -15.77 14.81 -0.07
CA GLN A 379 -16.71 15.95 -0.02
C GLN A 379 -17.33 16.27 -1.38
N GLN A 380 -16.69 15.94 -2.50
CA GLN A 380 -17.25 16.11 -3.84
C GLN A 380 -18.26 15.02 -4.18
N GLU A 381 -18.01 13.79 -3.73
CA GLU A 381 -18.90 12.63 -3.92
C GLU A 381 -20.17 12.72 -3.06
N GLU A 382 -20.07 13.30 -1.86
CA GLU A 382 -21.20 13.50 -0.93
C GLU A 382 -22.12 14.69 -1.33
N LYS A 383 -21.77 15.52 -2.32
CA LYS A 383 -22.67 16.53 -2.84
C LYS A 383 -23.78 15.85 -3.65
N PRO A 384 -25.07 16.00 -3.28
CA PRO A 384 -26.15 15.44 -4.06
C PRO A 384 -26.05 15.95 -5.50
N ALA A 385 -26.19 15.03 -6.45
CA ALA A 385 -26.19 15.37 -7.87
C ALA A 385 -27.25 16.47 -8.08
N THR A 386 -26.81 17.69 -8.34
CA THR A 386 -27.70 18.77 -8.75
C THR A 386 -28.16 18.44 -10.15
N PHE A 387 -29.32 17.80 -10.26
CA PHE A 387 -30.00 17.66 -11.55
C PHE A 387 -30.24 19.07 -12.12
N PRO A 388 -29.98 19.31 -13.40
CA PRO A 388 -30.32 20.57 -14.04
C PRO A 388 -31.82 20.87 -13.80
N ARG A 389 -32.17 22.11 -13.48
CA ARG A 389 -33.55 22.52 -13.19
C ARG A 389 -34.52 22.08 -14.29
N GLU A 390 -34.08 22.03 -15.53
CA GLU A 390 -34.85 21.54 -16.68
C GLU A 390 -35.28 20.07 -16.57
N THR A 391 -34.44 19.19 -15.99
CA THR A 391 -34.76 17.77 -15.82
C THR A 391 -35.83 17.55 -14.74
N VAL A 392 -35.86 18.41 -13.70
CA VAL A 392 -36.86 18.35 -12.63
C VAL A 392 -38.22 18.83 -13.12
N VAL A 393 -38.26 19.85 -14.00
CA VAL A 393 -39.48 20.34 -14.61
C VAL A 393 -40.12 19.29 -15.52
N ASN A 394 -39.31 18.62 -16.36
CA ASN A 394 -39.80 17.56 -17.25
C ASN A 394 -40.34 16.33 -16.49
N MET A 395 -39.71 15.93 -15.38
CA MET A 395 -40.23 14.84 -14.55
C MET A 395 -41.55 15.20 -13.86
N SER A 396 -41.71 16.44 -13.40
CA SER A 396 -42.98 16.88 -12.79
C SER A 396 -44.12 16.97 -13.80
N ASP A 397 -43.86 17.30 -15.04
CA ASP A 397 -44.87 17.36 -16.13
C ASP A 397 -45.27 15.97 -16.64
N GLU A 398 -44.34 15.02 -16.69
CA GLU A 398 -44.67 13.62 -17.01
C GLU A 398 -45.52 12.95 -15.92
N ILE A 399 -45.20 13.20 -14.65
CA ILE A 399 -46.01 12.71 -13.52
C ILE A 399 -47.40 13.31 -13.56
N ARG A 400 -47.58 14.62 -13.86
CA ARG A 400 -48.89 15.27 -14.03
C ARG A 400 -49.67 14.67 -15.19
N LYS A 401 -49.06 14.39 -16.34
CA LYS A 401 -49.70 13.72 -17.48
C LYS A 401 -50.12 12.29 -17.14
N GLY A 402 -49.34 11.54 -16.39
CA GLY A 402 -49.69 10.19 -15.93
C GLY A 402 -50.88 10.15 -14.96
N ILE A 403 -51.05 11.18 -14.14
CA ILE A 403 -52.20 11.30 -13.21
C ILE A 403 -53.49 11.66 -13.96
N THR A 404 -53.39 12.45 -15.03
CA THR A 404 -54.59 12.85 -15.83
C THR A 404 -55.14 11.67 -16.63
N LEU A 405 -54.31 10.73 -17.08
CA LEU A 405 -54.76 9.53 -17.82
C LEU A 405 -55.45 8.46 -16.95
N ARG A 406 -55.31 8.50 -15.62
CA ARG A 406 -56.01 7.57 -14.70
C ARG A 406 -57.38 8.05 -14.22
N ARG A 407 -57.81 9.28 -14.53
CA ARG A 407 -59.14 9.83 -14.15
C ARG A 407 -60.24 9.65 -15.21
N GLY A 408 -59.98 8.96 -16.31
CA GLY A 408 -60.89 8.81 -17.43
C GLY A 408 -61.43 7.37 -17.65
N LEU A 409 -61.77 6.63 -16.62
CA LEU A 409 -62.55 5.38 -16.78
C LEU A 409 -64.02 5.64 -16.40
N PRO A 410 -64.97 5.42 -17.30
CA PRO A 410 -66.35 5.66 -17.03
C PRO A 410 -66.95 4.54 -16.18
N THR A 411 -67.56 4.91 -15.07
CA THR A 411 -68.50 4.08 -14.35
C THR A 411 -69.80 4.02 -15.17
N GLY A 412 -70.13 2.93 -15.80
CA GLY A 412 -71.39 2.70 -16.48
C GLY A 412 -71.87 1.30 -16.17
N GLY A 413 -72.65 1.20 -15.10
CA GLY A 413 -73.38 0.02 -14.81
C GLY A 413 -74.59 -0.16 -15.73
N LYS A 414 -75.04 -1.38 -15.90
CA LYS A 414 -76.47 -1.75 -15.97
C LYS A 414 -76.71 -3.18 -15.58
N ARG A 415 -77.46 -3.37 -14.50
CA ARG A 415 -78.21 -4.60 -14.23
C ARG A 415 -79.30 -4.76 -15.28
N SER A 416 -79.63 -5.93 -15.71
CA SER A 416 -80.97 -6.47 -15.91
C SER A 416 -80.88 -7.94 -16.24
N THR A 417 -81.62 -8.58 -15.48
CA THR A 417 -82.46 -9.81 -15.39
C THR A 417 -81.76 -11.12 -15.42
#